data_707646ca0412713b390f82851fdd6fad
#
_entry.id   707646ca0412713b390f82851fdd6fad
#
_cell.length_a   1.000
_cell.length_b   1.000
_cell.length_c   1.000
_cell.angle_alpha   90.00
_cell.angle_beta   90.00
_cell.angle_gamma   90.00
#
_symmetry.space_group_name_H-M   'P 1'
#
loop_
_entity.id
_entity.type
_entity.pdbx_description
1 polymer ?
#
loop_
_entity_poly.entity_id
_entity_poly.type
_entity_poly.pdbx_seq_one_letter_code
_entity_poly.pdbx_strand_id
1 'polypeptide(L)'
;MEKDIEYIEQLLFQNSSNIDELRHYAEQYNVPIMDKISTEFVKQLIRIKDVKSILEIGTAIGYSAMHFASCDPGINVWTIERKEEMYEQAISNIKDFGYESQINVIFSDALEAFELLPTDQSFDMIFIDAAKAQSQKFFELYEPLLKDDGIIITDNILYHGFVSNIEIVRNRNVKQMVKKVQKYNHWLINHENYKTTLINIGDGMAISKKEKL
;
A
#
# COMPACT_ATOMS: atom_id res chain seq x y z
N MET A 1 7.36 -19.88 -14.35
CA MET A 1 6.99 -18.87 -13.31
C MET A 1 7.70 -17.54 -13.54
N GLU A 2 9.04 -17.49 -13.56
CA GLU A 2 9.80 -16.26 -13.85
C GLU A 2 9.51 -15.69 -15.25
N LYS A 3 9.52 -16.52 -16.29
CA LYS A 3 9.17 -16.14 -17.67
C LYS A 3 7.72 -15.68 -17.84
N ASP A 4 6.81 -16.18 -17.03
CA ASP A 4 5.40 -15.75 -17.10
C ASP A 4 5.26 -14.35 -16.49
N ILE A 5 6.02 -14.06 -15.42
CA ILE A 5 6.09 -12.72 -14.81
C ILE A 5 6.67 -11.72 -15.82
N GLU A 6 7.81 -12.05 -16.45
CA GLU A 6 8.43 -11.21 -17.48
C GLU A 6 7.47 -10.92 -18.65
N TYR A 7 6.72 -11.94 -19.09
CA TYR A 7 5.72 -11.78 -20.16
C TYR A 7 4.60 -10.83 -19.75
N ILE A 8 4.06 -10.98 -18.53
CA ILE A 8 3.01 -10.11 -18.00
C ILE A 8 3.52 -8.67 -17.87
N GLU A 9 4.71 -8.48 -17.32
CA GLU A 9 5.32 -7.16 -17.18
C GLU A 9 5.51 -6.48 -18.53
N GLN A 10 6.00 -7.19 -19.56
CA GLN A 10 6.14 -6.65 -20.91
C GLN A 10 4.81 -6.15 -21.49
N LEU A 11 3.72 -6.87 -21.25
CA LEU A 11 2.39 -6.43 -21.67
C LEU A 11 1.91 -5.20 -20.90
N LEU A 12 2.14 -5.15 -19.60
CA LEU A 12 1.78 -4.02 -18.77
C LEU A 12 2.58 -2.75 -19.11
N PHE A 13 3.87 -2.90 -19.45
CA PHE A 13 4.70 -1.77 -19.86
C PHE A 13 4.28 -1.15 -21.20
N GLN A 14 3.63 -1.89 -22.09
CA GLN A 14 3.07 -1.31 -23.32
C GLN A 14 1.99 -0.26 -23.07
N ASN A 15 1.35 -0.31 -21.90
CA ASN A 15 0.31 0.63 -21.44
C ASN A 15 0.77 1.46 -20.23
N SER A 16 2.08 1.73 -20.12
CA SER A 16 2.63 2.52 -19.03
C SER A 16 2.10 3.95 -19.04
N SER A 17 1.85 4.48 -17.84
CA SER A 17 1.53 5.89 -17.63
C SER A 17 2.83 6.71 -17.48
N ASN A 18 2.73 8.03 -17.61
CA ASN A 18 3.84 8.94 -17.31
C ASN A 18 4.34 8.80 -15.85
N ILE A 19 3.49 8.40 -14.91
CA ILE A 19 3.87 8.15 -13.50
C ILE A 19 4.94 7.05 -13.41
N ASP A 20 4.95 6.10 -14.34
CA ASP A 20 5.94 5.02 -14.37
C ASP A 20 7.38 5.50 -14.64
N GLU A 21 7.58 6.75 -15.10
CA GLU A 21 8.90 7.39 -15.21
C GLU A 21 9.59 7.49 -13.84
N LEU A 22 8.83 7.60 -12.76
CA LEU A 22 9.35 7.62 -11.39
C LEU A 22 10.04 6.31 -10.97
N ARG A 23 9.85 5.20 -11.72
CA ARG A 23 10.58 3.95 -11.46
C ARG A 23 12.07 4.12 -11.63
N HIS A 24 12.51 4.85 -12.65
CA HIS A 24 13.94 5.12 -12.86
C HIS A 24 14.53 5.94 -11.70
N TYR A 25 13.78 6.92 -11.22
CA TYR A 25 14.17 7.68 -10.01
C TYR A 25 14.27 6.76 -8.78
N ALA A 26 13.26 5.93 -8.56
CA ALA A 26 13.22 5.02 -7.43
C ALA A 26 14.37 4.01 -7.46
N GLU A 27 14.70 3.45 -8.61
CA GLU A 27 15.86 2.56 -8.81
C GLU A 27 17.17 3.27 -8.52
N GLN A 28 17.36 4.48 -9.06
CA GLN A 28 18.58 5.27 -8.88
C GLN A 28 18.85 5.63 -7.42
N TYR A 29 17.81 5.97 -6.68
CA TYR A 29 17.90 6.42 -5.28
C TYR A 29 17.52 5.36 -4.25
N ASN A 30 17.31 4.11 -4.69
CA ASN A 30 16.90 2.98 -3.85
C ASN A 30 15.64 3.28 -3.01
N VAL A 31 14.66 3.98 -3.59
CA VAL A 31 13.37 4.22 -2.95
C VAL A 31 12.47 3.00 -3.19
N PRO A 32 11.98 2.35 -2.13
CA PRO A 32 11.04 1.24 -2.31
C PRO A 32 9.72 1.77 -2.85
N ILE A 33 9.29 1.26 -3.99
CA ILE A 33 7.98 1.49 -4.59
C ILE A 33 7.34 0.15 -4.96
N MET A 34 6.03 0.13 -5.04
CA MET A 34 5.25 -1.05 -5.45
C MET A 34 5.67 -1.51 -6.86
N ASP A 35 5.81 -2.82 -7.08
CA ASP A 35 6.09 -3.37 -8.41
C ASP A 35 4.91 -3.16 -9.38
N LYS A 36 5.17 -3.34 -10.69
CA LYS A 36 4.19 -3.04 -11.74
C LYS A 36 2.96 -3.92 -11.66
N ILE A 37 3.13 -5.22 -11.41
CA ILE A 37 2.02 -6.18 -11.35
C ILE A 37 1.14 -5.88 -10.14
N SER A 38 1.75 -5.65 -8.98
CA SER A 38 1.05 -5.25 -7.76
C SER A 38 0.27 -3.95 -7.94
N THR A 39 0.89 -2.95 -8.58
CA THR A 39 0.26 -1.66 -8.89
C THR A 39 -1.00 -1.85 -9.75
N GLU A 40 -0.89 -2.58 -10.86
CA GLU A 40 -2.04 -2.82 -11.76
C GLU A 40 -3.12 -3.68 -11.11
N PHE A 41 -2.73 -4.62 -10.25
CA PHE A 41 -3.68 -5.41 -9.47
C PHE A 41 -4.51 -4.52 -8.51
N VAL A 42 -3.87 -3.65 -7.74
CA VAL A 42 -4.59 -2.72 -6.85
C VAL A 42 -5.46 -1.75 -7.64
N LYS A 43 -4.96 -1.19 -8.75
CA LYS A 43 -5.77 -0.35 -9.66
C LYS A 43 -7.01 -1.09 -10.17
N GLN A 44 -6.90 -2.38 -10.45
CA GLN A 44 -8.05 -3.17 -10.89
C GLN A 44 -9.05 -3.39 -9.75
N LEU A 45 -8.60 -3.60 -8.51
CA LEU A 45 -9.49 -3.64 -7.35
C LEU A 45 -10.23 -2.31 -7.13
N ILE A 46 -9.53 -1.18 -7.28
CA ILE A 46 -10.12 0.17 -7.22
C ILE A 46 -11.27 0.30 -8.22
N ARG A 47 -11.06 -0.11 -9.48
CA ARG A 47 -12.08 -0.08 -10.53
C ARG A 47 -13.25 -1.02 -10.24
N ILE A 48 -12.99 -2.27 -9.87
CA ILE A 48 -14.03 -3.28 -9.57
C ILE A 48 -14.92 -2.85 -8.40
N LYS A 49 -14.32 -2.25 -7.38
CA LYS A 49 -15.01 -1.80 -6.16
C LYS A 49 -15.62 -0.40 -6.28
N ASP A 50 -15.37 0.31 -7.37
CA ASP A 50 -15.72 1.73 -7.54
C ASP A 50 -15.25 2.60 -6.35
N VAL A 51 -13.99 2.43 -5.97
CA VAL A 51 -13.36 3.13 -4.84
C VAL A 51 -13.26 4.62 -5.16
N LYS A 52 -13.69 5.49 -4.25
CA LYS A 52 -13.61 6.96 -4.38
C LYS A 52 -12.77 7.61 -3.28
N SER A 53 -12.64 6.99 -2.12
CA SER A 53 -11.86 7.53 -1.02
C SER A 53 -10.84 6.49 -0.52
N ILE A 54 -9.57 6.89 -0.48
CA ILE A 54 -8.44 6.02 -0.13
C ILE A 54 -7.64 6.66 1.00
N LEU A 55 -7.30 5.85 2.01
CA LEU A 55 -6.26 6.17 2.98
C LEU A 55 -5.04 5.28 2.72
N GLU A 56 -3.89 5.89 2.51
CA GLU A 56 -2.62 5.21 2.32
C GLU A 56 -1.69 5.47 3.51
N ILE A 57 -1.10 4.43 4.05
CA ILE A 57 -0.10 4.47 5.11
C ILE A 57 1.27 4.16 4.51
N GLY A 58 2.06 5.20 4.26
CA GLY A 58 3.35 5.11 3.59
C GLY A 58 3.30 5.69 2.17
N THR A 59 3.58 6.99 2.03
CA THR A 59 3.55 7.73 0.76
C THR A 59 4.80 7.48 -0.08
N ALA A 60 5.96 7.36 0.57
CA ALA A 60 7.27 7.43 -0.08
C ALA A 60 7.34 8.65 -1.03
N ILE A 61 7.59 8.44 -2.33
CA ILE A 61 7.64 9.50 -3.35
C ILE A 61 6.29 9.78 -4.04
N GLY A 62 5.17 9.24 -3.52
CA GLY A 62 3.81 9.44 -4.04
C GLY A 62 3.43 8.54 -5.21
N TYR A 63 4.26 7.54 -5.55
CA TYR A 63 4.06 6.66 -6.71
C TYR A 63 2.72 5.92 -6.66
N SER A 64 2.45 5.19 -5.59
CA SER A 64 1.19 4.44 -5.39
C SER A 64 -0.02 5.36 -5.33
N ALA A 65 0.05 6.45 -4.54
CA ALA A 65 -1.03 7.43 -4.42
C ALA A 65 -1.47 8.00 -5.77
N MET A 66 -0.52 8.38 -6.64
CA MET A 66 -0.82 8.87 -7.98
C MET A 66 -1.40 7.79 -8.89
N HIS A 67 -0.91 6.55 -8.82
CA HIS A 67 -1.51 5.44 -9.55
C HIS A 67 -2.95 5.15 -9.11
N PHE A 68 -3.25 5.26 -7.83
CA PHE A 68 -4.62 5.10 -7.31
C PHE A 68 -5.52 6.24 -7.79
N ALA A 69 -5.07 7.48 -7.67
CA ALA A 69 -5.78 8.66 -8.15
C ALA A 69 -6.05 8.63 -9.66
N SER A 70 -5.11 8.08 -10.46
CA SER A 70 -5.23 7.96 -11.91
C SER A 70 -6.36 7.04 -12.39
N CYS A 71 -6.94 6.23 -11.51
CA CYS A 71 -8.03 5.32 -11.88
C CYS A 71 -9.34 6.05 -12.21
N ASP A 72 -9.61 7.19 -11.56
CA ASP A 72 -10.81 7.98 -11.78
C ASP A 72 -10.60 9.42 -11.25
N PRO A 73 -11.02 10.48 -11.97
CA PRO A 73 -10.87 11.87 -11.51
C PRO A 73 -11.62 12.18 -10.19
N GLY A 74 -12.60 11.38 -9.82
CA GLY A 74 -13.34 11.52 -8.57
C GLY A 74 -12.72 10.85 -7.36
N ILE A 75 -11.55 10.20 -7.52
CA ILE A 75 -10.85 9.58 -6.38
C ILE A 75 -10.14 10.65 -5.56
N ASN A 76 -10.28 10.56 -4.24
CA ASN A 76 -9.54 11.34 -3.27
C ASN A 76 -8.66 10.42 -2.43
N VAL A 77 -7.36 10.71 -2.37
CA VAL A 77 -6.36 9.95 -1.63
C VAL A 77 -5.83 10.80 -0.48
N TRP A 78 -5.90 10.27 0.72
CA TRP A 78 -5.16 10.75 1.89
C TRP A 78 -3.99 9.82 2.11
N THR A 79 -2.78 10.37 2.22
CA THR A 79 -1.57 9.56 2.37
C THR A 79 -0.65 10.14 3.44
N ILE A 80 0.02 9.27 4.20
CA ILE A 80 0.79 9.66 5.38
C ILE A 80 2.26 9.29 5.18
N GLU A 81 3.15 10.26 5.35
CA GLU A 81 4.60 10.08 5.28
C GLU A 81 5.29 10.72 6.48
N ARG A 82 6.23 10.00 7.10
CA ARG A 82 6.97 10.49 8.27
C ARG A 82 8.37 11.01 7.96
N LYS A 83 8.93 10.64 6.80
CA LYS A 83 10.26 11.07 6.39
C LYS A 83 10.13 12.36 5.57
N GLU A 84 10.73 13.43 6.09
CA GLU A 84 10.66 14.76 5.47
C GLU A 84 11.11 14.75 4.00
N GLU A 85 12.25 14.11 3.70
CA GLU A 85 12.77 13.98 2.34
C GLU A 85 11.78 13.30 1.38
N MET A 86 11.10 12.23 1.83
CA MET A 86 10.10 11.53 1.01
C MET A 86 8.83 12.36 0.86
N TYR A 87 8.40 13.02 1.93
CA TYR A 87 7.26 13.94 1.90
C TYR A 87 7.46 15.07 0.89
N GLU A 88 8.61 15.76 0.94
CA GLU A 88 8.94 16.85 0.00
C GLU A 88 8.98 16.35 -1.44
N GLN A 89 9.60 15.19 -1.67
CA GLN A 89 9.64 14.58 -3.00
C GLN A 89 8.24 14.19 -3.48
N ALA A 90 7.38 13.64 -2.60
CA ALA A 90 6.00 13.31 -2.95
C ALA A 90 5.20 14.56 -3.34
N ILE A 91 5.30 15.64 -2.58
CA ILE A 91 4.63 16.92 -2.89
C ILE A 91 5.07 17.43 -4.28
N SER A 92 6.38 17.40 -4.57
CA SER A 92 6.90 17.82 -5.89
C SER A 92 6.33 16.93 -7.00
N ASN A 93 6.42 15.62 -6.88
CA ASN A 93 5.93 14.68 -7.88
C ASN A 93 4.42 14.83 -8.12
N ILE A 94 3.62 14.90 -7.06
CA ILE A 94 2.15 15.07 -7.15
C ILE A 94 1.80 16.32 -7.94
N LYS A 95 2.52 17.41 -7.71
CA LYS A 95 2.37 18.66 -8.45
C LYS A 95 2.81 18.54 -9.90
N ASP A 96 3.98 17.97 -10.15
CA ASP A 96 4.56 17.87 -11.51
C ASP A 96 3.69 16.97 -12.41
N PHE A 97 3.02 15.97 -11.82
CA PHE A 97 2.09 15.09 -12.52
C PHE A 97 0.61 15.55 -12.47
N GLY A 98 0.29 16.67 -11.79
CA GLY A 98 -1.04 17.29 -11.80
C GLY A 98 -2.10 16.60 -10.93
N TYR A 99 -1.69 15.98 -9.83
CA TYR A 99 -2.61 15.27 -8.91
C TYR A 99 -2.93 16.02 -7.61
N GLU A 100 -2.59 17.32 -7.48
CA GLU A 100 -2.79 18.09 -6.25
C GLU A 100 -4.25 18.22 -5.82
N SER A 101 -5.16 18.15 -6.77
CA SER A 101 -6.60 18.21 -6.48
C SER A 101 -7.18 16.91 -5.92
N GLN A 102 -6.46 15.79 -6.06
CA GLN A 102 -6.91 14.45 -5.66
C GLN A 102 -6.13 13.88 -4.47
N ILE A 103 -4.90 14.35 -4.21
CA ILE A 103 -4.01 13.74 -3.22
C ILE A 103 -3.66 14.73 -2.12
N ASN A 104 -3.94 14.33 -0.88
CA ASN A 104 -3.64 15.07 0.35
C ASN A 104 -2.54 14.33 1.12
N VAL A 105 -1.36 14.91 1.22
CA VAL A 105 -0.23 14.30 1.94
C VAL A 105 -0.13 14.88 3.34
N ILE A 106 -0.12 14.00 4.35
CA ILE A 106 0.06 14.35 5.76
C ILE A 106 1.51 14.02 6.16
N PHE A 107 2.25 15.03 6.60
CA PHE A 107 3.58 14.82 7.17
C PHE A 107 3.45 14.50 8.67
N SER A 108 3.52 13.21 9.02
CA SER A 108 3.42 12.73 10.40
C SER A 108 3.85 11.26 10.52
N ASP A 109 4.15 10.81 11.74
CA ASP A 109 4.17 9.37 12.02
C ASP A 109 2.74 8.82 11.97
N ALA A 110 2.54 7.71 11.28
CA ALA A 110 1.21 7.14 11.10
C ALA A 110 0.54 6.66 12.41
N LEU A 111 1.28 6.52 13.51
CA LEU A 111 0.68 6.26 14.82
C LEU A 111 0.12 7.53 15.49
N GLU A 112 0.46 8.70 14.97
CA GLU A 112 0.05 10.01 15.51
C GLU A 112 -0.85 10.78 14.54
N ALA A 113 -0.95 10.33 13.28
CA ALA A 113 -1.65 11.06 12.22
C ALA A 113 -3.19 10.91 12.24
N PHE A 114 -3.75 10.06 13.09
CA PHE A 114 -5.20 9.81 13.14
C PHE A 114 -6.01 11.10 13.34
N GLU A 115 -5.58 11.95 14.27
CA GLU A 115 -6.24 13.23 14.60
C GLU A 115 -6.04 14.32 13.52
N LEU A 116 -5.14 14.09 12.56
CA LEU A 116 -4.89 15.01 11.44
C LEU A 116 -5.79 14.73 10.23
N LEU A 117 -6.48 13.58 10.23
CA LEU A 117 -7.47 13.26 9.23
C LEU A 117 -8.77 14.03 9.50
N PRO A 118 -9.55 14.39 8.45
CA PRO A 118 -10.85 15.02 8.65
C PRO A 118 -11.78 14.16 9.50
N THR A 119 -12.45 14.76 10.48
CA THR A 119 -13.28 14.06 11.49
C THR A 119 -14.43 13.24 10.92
N ASP A 120 -14.98 13.67 9.77
CA ASP A 120 -16.13 13.01 9.12
C ASP A 120 -15.69 12.13 7.92
N GLN A 121 -14.37 11.90 7.76
CA GLN A 121 -13.86 11.14 6.63
C GLN A 121 -13.99 9.64 6.90
N SER A 122 -14.52 8.92 5.92
CA SER A 122 -14.47 7.46 5.86
C SER A 122 -13.96 7.00 4.49
N PHE A 123 -13.29 5.84 4.47
CA PHE A 123 -12.56 5.37 3.29
C PHE A 123 -13.18 4.10 2.71
N ASP A 124 -13.22 4.02 1.39
CA ASP A 124 -13.58 2.79 0.66
C ASP A 124 -12.44 1.77 0.70
N MET A 125 -11.20 2.28 0.75
CA MET A 125 -10.00 1.48 0.81
C MET A 125 -8.98 2.08 1.77
N ILE A 126 -8.37 1.23 2.60
CA ILE A 126 -7.17 1.56 3.38
C ILE A 126 -6.04 0.72 2.83
N PHE A 127 -4.93 1.36 2.43
CA PHE A 127 -3.74 0.71 1.90
C PHE A 127 -2.58 0.88 2.87
N ILE A 128 -2.02 -0.24 3.36
CA ILE A 128 -0.95 -0.26 4.36
C ILE A 128 0.34 -0.73 3.70
N ASP A 129 1.25 0.20 3.40
CA ASP A 129 2.60 -0.05 2.89
C ASP A 129 3.64 0.76 3.68
N ALA A 130 3.66 0.60 4.98
CA ALA A 130 4.58 1.28 5.87
C ALA A 130 5.47 0.29 6.64
N ALA A 131 5.99 0.69 7.79
CA ALA A 131 6.87 -0.12 8.61
C ALA A 131 6.23 -1.46 9.02
N LYS A 132 6.62 -2.54 8.35
CA LYS A 132 6.09 -3.91 8.47
C LYS A 132 5.91 -4.40 9.92
N ALA A 133 6.80 -3.93 10.83
CA ALA A 133 6.74 -4.27 12.26
C ALA A 133 5.52 -3.68 12.99
N GLN A 134 4.81 -2.76 12.36
CA GLN A 134 3.69 -2.01 12.95
C GLN A 134 2.37 -2.22 12.20
N SER A 135 2.34 -3.07 11.17
CA SER A 135 1.16 -3.27 10.30
C SER A 135 -0.11 -3.57 11.09
N GLN A 136 -0.03 -4.41 12.13
CA GLN A 136 -1.19 -4.69 13.00
C GLN A 136 -1.70 -3.42 13.70
N LYS A 137 -0.79 -2.59 14.22
CA LYS A 137 -1.19 -1.34 14.89
C LYS A 137 -1.83 -0.35 13.92
N PHE A 138 -1.30 -0.26 12.70
CA PHE A 138 -1.92 0.57 11.66
C PHE A 138 -3.31 0.06 11.29
N PHE A 139 -3.45 -1.25 11.12
CA PHE A 139 -4.76 -1.86 10.87
C PHE A 139 -5.77 -1.49 11.97
N GLU A 140 -5.44 -1.81 13.24
CA GLU A 140 -6.30 -1.55 14.40
C GLU A 140 -6.62 -0.06 14.60
N LEU A 141 -5.65 0.84 14.31
CA LEU A 141 -5.83 2.29 14.45
C LEU A 141 -6.77 2.86 13.40
N TYR A 142 -6.65 2.39 12.15
CA TYR A 142 -7.35 3.00 11.03
C TYR A 142 -8.60 2.25 10.57
N GLU A 143 -8.82 0.99 10.99
CA GLU A 143 -10.02 0.23 10.65
C GLU A 143 -11.35 0.94 11.01
N PRO A 144 -11.44 1.77 12.08
CA PRO A 144 -12.68 2.49 12.38
C PRO A 144 -13.08 3.51 11.30
N LEU A 145 -12.13 3.96 10.48
CA LEU A 145 -12.36 4.89 9.36
C LEU A 145 -12.78 4.15 8.07
N LEU A 146 -12.77 2.81 8.07
CA LEU A 146 -13.19 2.03 6.91
C LEU A 146 -14.71 1.98 6.82
N LYS A 147 -15.27 2.30 5.66
CA LYS A 147 -16.69 2.11 5.37
C LYS A 147 -17.09 0.64 5.52
N ASP A 148 -18.36 0.36 5.80
CA ASP A 148 -18.86 -1.01 5.99
C ASP A 148 -18.61 -1.93 4.81
N ASP A 149 -18.60 -1.39 3.59
CA ASP A 149 -18.28 -2.12 2.38
C ASP A 149 -16.82 -1.96 1.93
N GLY A 150 -15.99 -1.33 2.72
CA GLY A 150 -14.60 -1.05 2.42
C GLY A 150 -13.70 -2.28 2.47
N ILE A 151 -12.46 -2.11 2.01
CA ILE A 151 -11.40 -3.12 2.05
C ILE A 151 -10.11 -2.54 2.64
N ILE A 152 -9.36 -3.39 3.34
CA ILE A 152 -8.00 -3.06 3.77
C ILE A 152 -7.02 -3.92 2.98
N ILE A 153 -6.05 -3.29 2.33
CA ILE A 153 -4.98 -3.98 1.63
C ILE A 153 -3.68 -3.74 2.40
N THR A 154 -2.95 -4.81 2.69
CA THR A 154 -1.61 -4.71 3.27
C THR A 154 -0.59 -5.31 2.31
N ASP A 155 0.42 -4.54 1.96
CA ASP A 155 1.51 -4.94 1.08
C ASP A 155 2.68 -5.57 1.85
N ASN A 156 3.51 -6.33 1.13
CA ASN A 156 4.76 -6.97 1.56
C ASN A 156 4.58 -7.99 2.70
N ILE A 157 3.53 -8.77 2.68
CA ILE A 157 3.24 -9.79 3.70
C ILE A 157 4.13 -11.04 3.60
N LEU A 158 4.94 -11.17 2.54
CA LEU A 158 5.91 -12.27 2.37
C LEU A 158 7.35 -11.85 2.67
N TYR A 159 7.63 -10.55 2.70
CA TYR A 159 8.90 -9.96 3.10
C TYR A 159 10.09 -10.65 2.42
N HIS A 160 10.21 -10.44 1.11
CA HIS A 160 11.27 -11.00 0.23
C HIS A 160 11.34 -12.53 0.27
N GLY A 161 10.21 -13.22 0.48
CA GLY A 161 10.15 -14.67 0.60
C GLY A 161 10.67 -15.23 1.93
N PHE A 162 11.12 -14.36 2.85
CA PHE A 162 11.64 -14.82 4.15
C PHE A 162 10.55 -15.33 5.09
N VAL A 163 9.29 -14.92 4.89
CA VAL A 163 8.17 -15.35 5.75
C VAL A 163 7.92 -16.85 5.64
N SER A 164 8.01 -17.40 4.43
CA SER A 164 7.89 -18.84 4.18
C SER A 164 9.17 -19.64 4.47
N ASN A 165 10.33 -18.96 4.57
CA ASN A 165 11.62 -19.60 4.71
C ASN A 165 12.51 -18.88 5.73
N ILE A 166 12.02 -18.73 6.95
CA ILE A 166 12.71 -18.01 8.04
C ILE A 166 14.06 -18.66 8.41
N GLU A 167 14.26 -19.94 8.07
CA GLU A 167 15.46 -20.68 8.44
C GLU A 167 16.72 -20.17 7.71
N ILE A 168 16.57 -19.61 6.49
CA ILE A 168 17.70 -19.04 5.75
C ILE A 168 18.14 -17.67 6.28
N VAL A 169 17.31 -17.01 7.11
CA VAL A 169 17.57 -15.67 7.62
C VAL A 169 18.64 -15.72 8.71
N ARG A 170 19.83 -15.18 8.39
CA ARG A 170 20.96 -15.14 9.33
C ARG A 170 20.97 -13.90 10.22
N ASN A 171 20.52 -12.75 9.69
CA ASN A 171 20.49 -11.49 10.43
C ASN A 171 19.38 -11.52 11.49
N ARG A 172 19.76 -11.30 12.75
CA ARG A 172 18.83 -11.35 13.90
C ARG A 172 17.70 -10.33 13.81
N ASN A 173 17.99 -9.12 13.34
CA ASN A 173 16.98 -8.05 13.22
C ASN A 173 15.96 -8.39 12.11
N VAL A 174 16.44 -8.88 10.96
CA VAL A 174 15.59 -9.37 9.88
C VAL A 174 14.73 -10.54 10.35
N LYS A 175 15.32 -11.50 11.08
CA LYS A 175 14.58 -12.65 11.64
C LYS A 175 13.47 -12.22 12.61
N GLN A 176 13.72 -11.19 13.42
CA GLN A 176 12.69 -10.62 14.29
C GLN A 176 11.58 -9.92 13.49
N MET A 177 11.94 -9.21 12.42
CA MET A 177 10.96 -8.61 11.52
C MET A 177 10.08 -9.67 10.86
N VAL A 178 10.67 -10.71 10.28
CA VAL A 178 9.94 -11.84 9.69
C VAL A 178 8.95 -12.46 10.65
N LYS A 179 9.35 -12.69 11.92
CA LYS A 179 8.44 -13.20 12.96
C LYS A 179 7.25 -12.29 13.23
N LYS A 180 7.45 -10.96 13.16
CA LYS A 180 6.35 -9.99 13.32
C LYS A 180 5.38 -10.06 12.15
N VAL A 181 5.90 -10.17 10.92
CA VAL A 181 5.08 -10.33 9.72
C VAL A 181 4.31 -11.65 9.77
N GLN A 182 4.96 -12.78 10.15
CA GLN A 182 4.27 -14.06 10.34
C GLN A 182 3.12 -13.93 11.36
N LYS A 183 3.38 -13.28 12.51
CA LYS A 183 2.36 -13.05 13.53
C LYS A 183 1.19 -12.22 12.99
N TYR A 184 1.49 -11.18 12.25
CA TYR A 184 0.46 -10.34 11.62
C TYR A 184 -0.38 -11.12 10.61
N ASN A 185 0.25 -11.91 9.73
CA ASN A 185 -0.47 -12.75 8.77
C ASN A 185 -1.42 -13.75 9.46
N HIS A 186 -0.95 -14.39 10.53
CA HIS A 186 -1.79 -15.26 11.33
C HIS A 186 -2.95 -14.51 12.00
N TRP A 187 -2.71 -13.32 12.52
CA TRP A 187 -3.73 -12.47 13.12
C TRP A 187 -4.80 -12.08 12.09
N LEU A 188 -4.39 -11.64 10.88
CA LEU A 188 -5.30 -11.28 9.80
C LEU A 188 -6.25 -12.42 9.40
N ILE A 189 -5.71 -13.64 9.23
CA ILE A 189 -6.50 -14.81 8.81
C ILE A 189 -7.52 -15.24 9.88
N ASN A 190 -7.20 -14.99 11.16
CA ASN A 190 -8.06 -15.37 12.28
C ASN A 190 -8.85 -14.16 12.84
N HIS A 191 -8.90 -13.05 12.14
CA HIS A 191 -9.61 -11.86 12.61
C HIS A 191 -11.13 -12.10 12.61
N GLU A 192 -11.78 -11.82 13.73
CA GLU A 192 -13.21 -12.12 13.90
C GLU A 192 -14.12 -11.32 12.96
N ASN A 193 -13.77 -10.05 12.71
CA ASN A 193 -14.59 -9.10 11.95
C ASN A 193 -14.19 -8.97 10.47
N TYR A 194 -13.12 -9.66 10.03
CA TYR A 194 -12.62 -9.55 8.66
C TYR A 194 -12.37 -10.92 8.04
N LYS A 195 -12.73 -11.06 6.77
CA LYS A 195 -12.27 -12.17 5.93
C LYS A 195 -11.09 -11.71 5.10
N THR A 196 -9.96 -12.37 5.29
CA THR A 196 -8.70 -12.03 4.62
C THR A 196 -8.27 -13.12 3.66
N THR A 197 -7.82 -12.70 2.48
CA THR A 197 -7.12 -13.54 1.50
C THR A 197 -5.68 -13.06 1.36
N LEU A 198 -4.72 -13.99 1.42
CA LEU A 198 -3.31 -13.72 1.15
C LEU A 198 -3.01 -14.13 -0.29
N ILE A 199 -2.38 -13.24 -1.05
CA ILE A 199 -2.08 -13.41 -2.47
C ILE A 199 -0.58 -13.26 -2.68
N ASN A 200 0.01 -14.18 -3.45
CA ASN A 200 1.42 -14.12 -3.83
C ASN A 200 1.58 -13.28 -5.12
N ILE A 201 1.47 -11.97 -4.99
CA ILE A 201 1.75 -10.97 -6.03
C ILE A 201 2.80 -10.03 -5.45
N GLY A 202 3.86 -9.71 -6.21
CA GLY A 202 4.99 -8.93 -5.72
C GLY A 202 5.60 -9.53 -4.47
N ASP A 203 5.73 -8.74 -3.40
CA ASP A 203 6.20 -9.22 -2.10
C ASP A 203 5.05 -9.74 -1.20
N GLY A 204 3.93 -10.10 -1.82
CA GLY A 204 2.72 -10.63 -1.20
C GLY A 204 1.77 -9.57 -0.69
N MET A 205 0.48 -9.74 -0.95
CA MET A 205 -0.60 -8.88 -0.50
C MET A 205 -1.62 -9.62 0.36
N ALA A 206 -2.14 -8.93 1.38
CA ALA A 206 -3.34 -9.33 2.10
C ALA A 206 -4.50 -8.41 1.71
N ILE A 207 -5.66 -9.00 1.40
CA ILE A 207 -6.90 -8.26 1.16
C ILE A 207 -7.89 -8.67 2.24
N SER A 208 -8.26 -7.73 3.08
CA SER A 208 -9.18 -7.92 4.21
C SER A 208 -10.47 -7.17 3.94
N LYS A 209 -11.58 -7.88 3.98
CA LYS A 209 -12.92 -7.30 3.86
C LYS A 209 -13.69 -7.51 5.16
N LYS A 210 -14.34 -6.45 5.65
CA LYS A 210 -15.20 -6.51 6.83
C LYS A 210 -16.35 -7.48 6.58
N GLU A 211 -16.58 -8.40 7.51
CA GLU A 211 -17.70 -9.33 7.43
C GLU A 211 -18.97 -8.58 7.85
N LYS A 212 -20.04 -8.69 7.05
CA LYS A 212 -21.36 -8.18 7.45
C LYS A 212 -21.91 -9.13 8.50
N LEU A 213 -22.07 -8.65 9.72
CA LEU A 213 -22.79 -9.34 10.79
C LEU A 213 -24.28 -9.49 10.44
#